data_e00b226e0d78e16a12062b71406ec9a6
#
_entry.id   e00b226e0d78e16a12062b71406ec9a6
#
_cell.length_a   1.000
_cell.length_b   1.000
_cell.length_c   1.000
_cell.angle_alpha   90.00
_cell.angle_beta   90.00
_cell.angle_gamma   90.00
#
_symmetry.space_group_name_H-M   'P 1'
#
loop_
_entity.id
_entity.type
_entity.pdbx_description
1 polymer ?
#
loop_
_entity_poly.entity_id
_entity_poly.type
_entity_poly.pdbx_seq_one_letter_code
_entity_poly.pdbx_strand_id
1 'polypeptide(L)'
;MIEDLHWLGISWREGPDRGGPFAPYTQSERRGLYVEAWKRLHEAGAIYPCTCSRKDVALAAGAPNDGDDEPIYSGRCRPVESVVRPARPSLRSGLAGRTNASAATQASPDSPAGFNWRFLVPDGEEICFTDLHLGPQRITAGRDFGDFIVWRRDDVPAYQLAVVVDDAAMGITEVVRGADLLKSTARQILLYRALGLQIPEFYHCDLVRDEAGVRLAKRHDSLSIRQLRDGGWTPEQVRSGVPPGKH
;
A
#
# COMPACT_ATOMS: atom_id res chain seq x y z
N MET A 1 -1.73 -5.07 20.98
CA MET A 1 -1.88 -3.76 20.31
C MET A 1 -3.14 -3.03 20.77
N ILE A 2 -4.36 -3.54 20.60
CA ILE A 2 -5.61 -2.89 21.09
C ILE A 2 -5.52 -2.56 22.58
N GLU A 3 -5.16 -3.52 23.43
CA GLU A 3 -4.95 -3.31 24.87
C GLU A 3 -3.91 -2.22 25.18
N ASP A 4 -2.83 -2.14 24.39
CA ASP A 4 -1.78 -1.16 24.60
C ASP A 4 -2.26 0.26 24.24
N LEU A 5 -3.09 0.38 23.20
CA LEU A 5 -3.72 1.65 22.83
C LEU A 5 -4.72 2.11 23.91
N HIS A 6 -5.54 1.20 24.43
CA HIS A 6 -6.43 1.51 25.55
C HIS A 6 -5.66 1.92 26.81
N TRP A 7 -4.57 1.20 27.10
CA TRP A 7 -3.71 1.56 28.23
C TRP A 7 -3.11 2.96 28.09
N LEU A 8 -2.76 3.37 26.85
CA LEU A 8 -2.33 4.75 26.58
C LEU A 8 -3.45 5.79 26.66
N GLY A 9 -4.69 5.38 26.95
CA GLY A 9 -5.85 6.27 26.99
C GLY A 9 -6.40 6.65 25.62
N ILE A 10 -5.98 5.95 24.56
CA ILE A 10 -6.52 6.16 23.21
C ILE A 10 -7.84 5.42 23.08
N SER A 11 -8.86 6.13 22.63
CA SER A 11 -10.20 5.57 22.40
C SER A 11 -10.66 5.83 20.97
N TRP A 12 -11.54 4.98 20.48
CA TRP A 12 -12.16 5.08 19.15
C TRP A 12 -13.62 4.66 19.21
N ARG A 13 -14.38 5.08 18.21
CA ARG A 13 -15.82 4.77 18.11
C ARG A 13 -16.09 3.45 17.41
N GLU A 14 -15.26 3.08 16.44
CA GLU A 14 -15.42 1.96 15.54
C GLU A 14 -14.13 1.16 15.44
N GLY A 15 -14.23 -0.13 15.25
CA GLY A 15 -13.07 -1.00 15.10
C GLY A 15 -13.39 -2.46 15.37
N PRO A 16 -12.39 -3.36 15.25
CA PRO A 16 -12.58 -4.79 15.36
C PRO A 16 -13.04 -5.23 16.76
N ASP A 17 -12.78 -4.44 17.80
CA ASP A 17 -13.16 -4.70 19.19
C ASP A 17 -14.49 -4.04 19.59
N ARG A 18 -14.94 -3.03 18.83
CA ARG A 18 -16.16 -2.27 19.13
C ARG A 18 -17.28 -2.47 18.12
N GLY A 19 -16.96 -2.99 16.95
CA GLY A 19 -17.89 -3.00 15.82
C GLY A 19 -18.10 -1.61 15.23
N GLY A 20 -19.23 -1.40 14.56
CA GLY A 20 -19.61 -0.14 13.94
C GLY A 20 -20.37 -0.33 12.63
N PRO A 21 -20.79 0.76 11.95
CA PRO A 21 -21.64 0.72 10.76
C PRO A 21 -20.94 0.13 9.52
N PHE A 22 -19.61 0.10 9.48
CA PHE A 22 -18.82 -0.38 8.35
C PHE A 22 -18.23 -1.79 8.58
N ALA A 23 -18.73 -2.54 9.57
CA ALA A 23 -18.30 -3.91 9.82
C ALA A 23 -18.46 -4.81 8.57
N PRO A 24 -17.64 -5.86 8.43
CA PRO A 24 -16.58 -6.30 9.34
C PRO A 24 -15.31 -5.44 9.24
N TYR A 25 -14.55 -5.33 10.35
CA TYR A 25 -13.28 -4.57 10.40
C TYR A 25 -12.05 -5.46 10.28
N THR A 26 -12.24 -6.74 9.97
CA THR A 26 -11.17 -7.73 9.74
C THR A 26 -11.01 -7.97 8.25
N GLN A 27 -9.82 -7.71 7.71
CA GLN A 27 -9.58 -7.78 6.24
C GLN A 27 -9.90 -9.16 5.63
N SER A 28 -9.65 -10.25 6.36
CA SER A 28 -10.00 -11.60 5.89
C SER A 28 -11.50 -11.81 5.63
N GLU A 29 -12.36 -11.03 6.25
CA GLU A 29 -13.82 -11.06 6.08
C GLU A 29 -14.33 -10.13 4.97
N ARG A 30 -13.44 -9.29 4.42
CA ARG A 30 -13.76 -8.26 3.41
C ARG A 30 -13.32 -8.64 1.98
N ARG A 31 -12.88 -9.89 1.77
CA ARG A 31 -12.32 -10.35 0.49
C ARG A 31 -13.19 -9.99 -0.72
N GLY A 32 -14.53 -10.02 -0.60
CA GLY A 32 -15.45 -9.67 -1.68
C GLY A 32 -15.24 -8.26 -2.23
N LEU A 33 -15.01 -7.28 -1.35
CA LEU A 33 -14.75 -5.89 -1.74
C LEU A 33 -13.44 -5.75 -2.54
N TYR A 34 -12.40 -6.50 -2.13
CA TYR A 34 -11.10 -6.45 -2.81
C TYR A 34 -11.16 -7.12 -4.18
N VAL A 35 -11.90 -8.23 -4.33
CA VAL A 35 -12.12 -8.90 -5.62
C VAL A 35 -12.87 -7.98 -6.58
N GLU A 36 -13.88 -7.27 -6.10
CA GLU A 36 -14.62 -6.29 -6.91
C GLU A 36 -13.71 -5.15 -7.39
N ALA A 37 -12.90 -4.60 -6.51
CA ALA A 37 -11.92 -3.58 -6.87
C ALA A 37 -10.89 -4.12 -7.88
N TRP A 38 -10.40 -5.35 -7.69
CA TRP A 38 -9.50 -6.00 -8.64
C TRP A 38 -10.16 -6.15 -10.02
N LYS A 39 -11.42 -6.58 -10.10
CA LYS A 39 -12.17 -6.70 -11.38
C LYS A 39 -12.23 -5.35 -12.10
N ARG A 40 -12.60 -4.29 -11.39
CA ARG A 40 -12.66 -2.94 -11.96
C ARG A 40 -11.31 -2.47 -12.51
N LEU A 41 -10.22 -2.71 -11.77
CA LEU A 41 -8.86 -2.40 -12.24
C LEU A 41 -8.46 -3.25 -13.45
N HIS A 42 -8.85 -4.53 -13.49
CA HIS A 42 -8.59 -5.43 -14.60
C HIS A 42 -9.35 -5.02 -15.86
N GLU A 43 -10.63 -4.74 -15.76
CA GLU A 43 -11.47 -4.26 -16.85
C GLU A 43 -10.99 -2.91 -17.41
N ALA A 44 -10.49 -2.03 -16.54
CA ALA A 44 -9.88 -0.76 -16.94
C ALA A 44 -8.49 -0.93 -17.59
N GLY A 45 -7.92 -2.15 -17.62
CA GLY A 45 -6.55 -2.38 -18.10
C GLY A 45 -5.47 -1.76 -17.22
N ALA A 46 -5.81 -1.39 -15.98
CA ALA A 46 -4.90 -0.74 -15.04
C ALA A 46 -3.95 -1.71 -14.32
N ILE A 47 -4.21 -3.00 -14.44
CA ILE A 47 -3.39 -4.06 -13.83
C ILE A 47 -3.08 -5.18 -14.83
N TYR A 48 -2.00 -5.90 -14.56
CA TYR A 48 -1.59 -7.04 -15.39
C TYR A 48 -1.01 -8.19 -14.53
N PRO A 49 -1.09 -9.46 -15.01
CA PRO A 49 -0.54 -10.60 -14.31
C PRO A 49 0.99 -10.65 -14.40
N CYS A 50 1.63 -11.02 -13.29
CA CYS A 50 3.08 -11.11 -13.14
C CYS A 50 3.48 -12.43 -12.50
N THR A 51 4.43 -13.14 -13.13
CA THR A 51 4.97 -14.41 -12.63
C THR A 51 6.26 -14.27 -11.83
N CYS A 52 6.87 -13.06 -11.79
CA CYS A 52 8.13 -12.81 -11.09
C CYS A 52 8.01 -13.08 -9.59
N SER A 53 9.00 -13.77 -9.03
CA SER A 53 9.19 -13.90 -7.60
C SER A 53 9.86 -12.66 -7.00
N ARG A 54 9.90 -12.56 -5.65
CA ARG A 54 10.64 -11.50 -4.95
C ARG A 54 12.14 -11.53 -5.30
N LYS A 55 12.71 -12.75 -5.47
CA LYS A 55 14.12 -12.92 -5.87
C LYS A 55 14.38 -12.38 -7.27
N ASP A 56 13.46 -12.63 -8.22
CA ASP A 56 13.59 -12.10 -9.59
C ASP A 56 13.62 -10.56 -9.60
N VAL A 57 12.78 -9.93 -8.78
CA VAL A 57 12.73 -8.46 -8.66
C VAL A 57 14.02 -7.92 -8.03
N ALA A 58 14.49 -8.53 -6.93
CA ALA A 58 15.72 -8.11 -6.25
C ALA A 58 16.96 -8.28 -7.13
N LEU A 59 17.08 -9.40 -7.87
CA LEU A 59 18.18 -9.65 -8.79
C LEU A 59 18.22 -8.65 -9.97
N ALA A 60 17.07 -8.24 -10.46
CA ALA A 60 16.97 -7.27 -11.55
C ALA A 60 17.31 -5.84 -11.13
N ALA A 61 17.17 -5.51 -9.86
CA ALA A 61 17.46 -4.17 -9.32
C ALA A 61 18.97 -3.89 -9.14
N GLY A 62 19.83 -4.89 -9.23
CA GLY A 62 21.31 -4.79 -9.37
C GLY A 62 22.09 -4.42 -8.13
N ALA A 63 21.72 -3.47 -7.33
CA ALA A 63 22.42 -3.10 -6.10
C ALA A 63 21.44 -3.06 -4.92
N PRO A 64 21.87 -3.41 -3.69
CA PRO A 64 21.06 -3.13 -2.52
C PRO A 64 20.88 -1.60 -2.45
N ASN A 65 19.64 -1.15 -2.53
CA ASN A 65 19.32 0.24 -2.23
C ASN A 65 19.64 0.45 -0.75
N ASP A 66 20.50 1.43 -0.46
CA ASP A 66 20.74 1.90 0.90
C ASP A 66 19.45 2.56 1.41
N GLY A 67 18.63 1.78 2.11
CA GLY A 67 17.40 2.25 2.70
C GLY A 67 16.27 1.21 2.62
N ASP A 68 15.19 1.44 3.37
CA ASP A 68 13.97 0.60 3.43
C ASP A 68 13.14 0.63 2.12
N ASP A 69 13.68 1.10 1.01
CA ASP A 69 12.98 1.26 -0.25
C ASP A 69 12.80 -0.08 -0.98
N GLU A 70 11.56 -0.42 -1.26
CA GLU A 70 11.24 -1.56 -2.12
C GLU A 70 11.88 -1.34 -3.50
N PRO A 71 12.65 -2.34 -4.04
CA PRO A 71 13.29 -2.19 -5.34
C PRO A 71 12.26 -1.93 -6.45
N ILE A 72 12.58 -0.99 -7.33
CA ILE A 72 11.74 -0.66 -8.48
C ILE A 72 11.64 -1.88 -9.39
N TYR A 73 10.44 -2.27 -9.74
CA TYR A 73 10.20 -3.40 -10.62
C TYR A 73 10.74 -3.14 -12.03
N SER A 74 11.51 -4.09 -12.57
CA SER A 74 12.18 -3.98 -13.88
C SER A 74 11.24 -3.98 -15.10
N GLY A 75 9.93 -4.17 -14.90
CA GLY A 75 8.98 -4.23 -16.01
C GLY A 75 8.96 -5.54 -16.80
N ARG A 76 9.64 -6.62 -16.36
CA ARG A 76 9.76 -7.88 -17.12
C ARG A 76 8.46 -8.46 -17.66
N CYS A 77 7.37 -8.37 -16.87
CA CYS A 77 6.04 -8.86 -17.28
C CYS A 77 5.11 -7.72 -17.73
N ARG A 78 5.61 -6.48 -17.73
CA ARG A 78 4.83 -5.31 -18.16
C ARG A 78 4.46 -5.47 -19.64
N PRO A 79 3.18 -5.24 -20.02
CA PRO A 79 2.79 -5.26 -21.42
C PRO A 79 3.62 -4.26 -22.24
N VAL A 80 4.20 -4.70 -23.33
CA VAL A 80 4.87 -3.84 -24.30
C VAL A 80 3.77 -3.23 -25.16
N GLU A 81 3.56 -1.91 -25.04
CA GLU A 81 2.45 -1.15 -25.61
C GLU A 81 1.11 -1.31 -24.87
N SER A 82 0.86 -0.47 -23.90
CA SER A 82 -0.49 0.03 -23.65
C SER A 82 -0.58 1.44 -24.23
N VAL A 83 -0.97 1.53 -25.48
CA VAL A 83 -1.64 2.73 -25.97
C VAL A 83 -2.90 2.81 -25.12
N VAL A 84 -2.95 3.74 -24.17
CA VAL A 84 -4.17 4.15 -23.50
C VAL A 84 -5.11 4.64 -24.60
N ARG A 85 -5.95 3.76 -25.10
CA ARG A 85 -7.07 4.15 -25.97
C ARG A 85 -8.17 4.67 -25.08
N PRO A 86 -8.56 5.94 -25.20
CA PRO A 86 -9.84 6.38 -24.67
C PRO A 86 -10.92 5.51 -25.32
N ALA A 87 -11.86 5.05 -24.51
CA ALA A 87 -12.98 4.23 -24.95
C ALA A 87 -13.70 4.87 -26.15
N ARG A 88 -13.56 4.24 -27.32
CA ARG A 88 -14.46 4.46 -28.48
C ARG A 88 -14.95 3.11 -28.96
N PRO A 89 -16.25 2.93 -29.15
CA PRO A 89 -16.79 1.71 -29.72
C PRO A 89 -16.64 1.74 -31.24
N SER A 90 -15.93 0.81 -31.84
CA SER A 90 -16.34 0.12 -33.07
C SER A 90 -15.19 -0.61 -33.79
N LEU A 91 -15.46 -1.88 -34.06
CA LEU A 91 -15.20 -2.68 -35.28
C LEU A 91 -13.78 -2.82 -35.86
N ARG A 92 -13.33 -4.08 -35.76
CA ARG A 92 -12.61 -4.90 -36.75
C ARG A 92 -11.09 -4.79 -36.93
N SER A 93 -10.55 -5.98 -36.84
CA SER A 93 -9.48 -6.67 -37.59
C SER A 93 -8.02 -6.32 -37.29
N GLY A 94 -7.36 -7.28 -36.64
CA GLY A 94 -6.17 -8.02 -37.08
C GLY A 94 -4.88 -7.26 -37.23
N LEU A 95 -4.01 -7.44 -36.22
CA LEU A 95 -2.61 -7.76 -36.44
C LEU A 95 -1.96 -8.14 -35.10
N ALA A 96 -1.54 -9.40 -35.01
CA ALA A 96 -0.93 -9.97 -33.82
C ALA A 96 0.50 -9.45 -33.65
N GLY A 97 0.71 -8.52 -32.70
CA GLY A 97 2.02 -8.20 -32.16
C GLY A 97 2.41 -9.26 -31.12
N ARG A 98 3.63 -9.80 -31.20
CA ARG A 98 4.17 -10.79 -30.26
C ARG A 98 4.28 -10.18 -28.85
N THR A 99 3.28 -10.41 -28.03
CA THR A 99 3.31 -10.19 -26.58
C THR A 99 3.99 -11.38 -25.91
N ASN A 100 4.60 -11.18 -24.73
CA ASN A 100 4.94 -12.27 -23.81
C ASN A 100 3.63 -12.90 -23.32
N ALA A 101 2.99 -13.61 -24.23
CA ALA A 101 1.60 -14.07 -24.17
C ALA A 101 1.35 -15.17 -23.14
N SER A 102 2.41 -15.71 -22.46
CA SER A 102 2.22 -16.93 -21.68
C SER A 102 1.50 -16.71 -20.35
N ALA A 103 1.66 -15.57 -19.70
CA ALA A 103 1.00 -15.30 -18.40
C ALA A 103 -0.42 -14.74 -18.58
N ALA A 104 -0.60 -13.84 -19.55
CA ALA A 104 -1.91 -13.24 -19.83
C ALA A 104 -2.95 -14.26 -20.35
N THR A 105 -2.47 -15.30 -21.08
CA THR A 105 -3.33 -16.35 -21.63
C THR A 105 -3.80 -17.38 -20.58
N GLN A 106 -3.11 -17.45 -19.42
CA GLN A 106 -3.41 -18.41 -18.35
C GLN A 106 -4.21 -17.78 -17.17
N ALA A 107 -4.25 -16.47 -17.10
CA ALA A 107 -5.00 -15.77 -16.03
C ALA A 107 -6.51 -15.88 -16.31
N SER A 108 -7.27 -16.29 -15.30
CA SER A 108 -8.74 -16.27 -15.39
C SER A 108 -9.23 -14.81 -15.37
N PRO A 109 -10.15 -14.43 -16.26
CA PRO A 109 -10.74 -13.08 -16.24
C PRO A 109 -11.60 -12.85 -14.99
N ASP A 110 -12.04 -13.90 -14.30
CA ASP A 110 -12.97 -13.81 -13.18
C ASP A 110 -12.31 -14.03 -11.81
N SER A 111 -11.01 -14.36 -11.78
CA SER A 111 -10.31 -14.66 -10.53
C SER A 111 -8.88 -14.13 -10.52
N PRO A 112 -8.47 -13.43 -9.45
CA PRO A 112 -7.08 -12.99 -9.29
C PRO A 112 -6.09 -14.09 -8.91
N ALA A 113 -6.58 -15.28 -8.54
CA ALA A 113 -5.76 -16.37 -7.98
C ALA A 113 -4.67 -16.89 -8.94
N GLY A 114 -3.55 -17.32 -8.39
CA GLY A 114 -2.45 -17.96 -9.12
C GLY A 114 -1.39 -17.02 -9.70
N PHE A 115 -1.64 -15.73 -9.75
CA PHE A 115 -0.69 -14.71 -10.23
C PHE A 115 -0.49 -13.61 -9.20
N ASN A 116 0.69 -12.96 -9.25
CA ASN A 116 0.79 -11.62 -8.71
C ASN A 116 0.20 -10.65 -9.74
N TRP A 117 -0.66 -9.75 -9.31
CA TRP A 117 -1.17 -8.69 -10.17
C TRP A 117 -0.49 -7.38 -9.81
N ARG A 118 0.04 -6.70 -10.84
CA ARG A 118 0.71 -5.40 -10.66
C ARG A 118 -0.13 -4.29 -11.26
N PHE A 119 -0.14 -3.16 -10.56
CA PHE A 119 -0.66 -1.91 -11.09
C PHE A 119 0.31 -1.37 -12.14
N LEU A 120 -0.22 -1.00 -13.29
CA LEU A 120 0.53 -0.40 -14.39
C LEU A 120 0.73 1.09 -14.10
N VAL A 121 1.91 1.42 -13.63
CA VAL A 121 2.24 2.80 -13.21
C VAL A 121 2.45 3.67 -14.46
N PRO A 122 1.85 4.88 -14.54
CA PRO A 122 2.04 5.81 -15.64
C PRO A 122 3.41 6.48 -15.53
N ASP A 123 4.42 5.94 -16.21
CA ASP A 123 5.81 6.44 -16.14
C ASP A 123 5.90 7.92 -16.50
N GLY A 124 6.61 8.68 -15.66
CA GLY A 124 6.82 10.12 -15.83
C GLY A 124 5.69 10.99 -15.26
N GLU A 125 4.57 10.41 -14.82
CA GLU A 125 3.54 11.20 -14.16
C GLU A 125 4.00 11.70 -12.80
N GLU A 126 3.81 12.98 -12.53
CA GLU A 126 4.04 13.57 -11.21
C GLU A 126 2.77 13.47 -10.36
N ILE A 127 2.87 12.72 -9.26
CA ILE A 127 1.81 12.63 -8.26
C ILE A 127 2.08 13.73 -7.21
N CYS A 128 1.28 14.80 -7.28
CA CYS A 128 1.35 15.90 -6.34
C CYS A 128 0.19 15.82 -5.35
N PHE A 129 0.49 16.01 -4.07
CA PHE A 129 -0.49 16.13 -2.99
C PHE A 129 0.10 17.00 -1.86
N THR A 130 -0.77 17.53 -1.01
CA THR A 130 -0.35 18.25 0.19
C THR A 130 -0.54 17.36 1.40
N ASP A 131 0.56 17.06 2.08
CA ASP A 131 0.53 16.39 3.38
C ASP A 131 0.28 17.41 4.48
N LEU A 132 -0.57 17.11 5.44
CA LEU A 132 -0.97 18.03 6.49
C LEU A 132 0.17 18.38 7.47
N HIS A 133 1.22 17.55 7.54
CA HIS A 133 2.39 17.77 8.38
C HIS A 133 3.63 18.15 7.54
N LEU A 134 3.92 17.39 6.51
CA LEU A 134 5.13 17.55 5.69
C LEU A 134 4.97 18.59 4.55
N GLY A 135 3.77 19.14 4.36
CA GLY A 135 3.49 20.12 3.31
C GLY A 135 3.43 19.52 1.90
N PRO A 136 3.68 20.32 0.85
CA PRO A 136 3.57 19.89 -0.54
C PRO A 136 4.55 18.76 -0.86
N GLN A 137 4.03 17.69 -1.44
CA GLN A 137 4.78 16.51 -1.86
C GLN A 137 4.69 16.31 -3.38
N ARG A 138 5.79 15.84 -3.98
CA ARG A 138 5.89 15.53 -5.40
C ARG A 138 6.68 14.25 -5.57
N ILE A 139 6.04 13.23 -6.12
CA ILE A 139 6.61 11.89 -6.33
C ILE A 139 6.40 11.52 -7.79
N THR A 140 7.45 11.14 -8.50
CA THR A 140 7.39 10.81 -9.93
C THR A 140 7.26 9.31 -10.14
N ALA A 141 6.18 8.89 -10.77
CA ALA A 141 5.94 7.51 -11.18
C ALA A 141 7.01 7.03 -12.18
N GLY A 142 7.42 5.77 -12.08
CA GLY A 142 8.49 5.19 -12.88
C GLY A 142 9.91 5.52 -12.38
N ARG A 143 10.11 6.65 -11.70
CA ARG A 143 11.40 7.06 -11.13
C ARG A 143 11.49 6.77 -9.63
N ASP A 144 10.52 7.25 -8.84
CA ASP A 144 10.55 7.14 -7.39
C ASP A 144 9.90 5.84 -6.90
N PHE A 145 9.03 5.26 -7.70
CA PHE A 145 8.47 3.91 -7.54
C PHE A 145 8.01 3.36 -8.90
N GLY A 146 8.02 2.04 -9.04
CA GLY A 146 7.56 1.35 -10.26
C GLY A 146 6.25 0.58 -10.05
N ASP A 147 5.93 -0.31 -11.01
CA ASP A 147 4.74 -1.16 -10.95
C ASP A 147 4.73 -1.99 -9.67
N PHE A 148 3.69 -1.82 -8.87
CA PHE A 148 3.57 -2.43 -7.54
C PHE A 148 2.48 -3.50 -7.49
N ILE A 149 2.61 -4.44 -6.55
CA ILE A 149 1.65 -5.54 -6.41
C ILE A 149 0.37 -5.02 -5.77
N VAL A 150 -0.78 -5.35 -6.37
CA VAL A 150 -2.13 -5.11 -5.84
C VAL A 150 -2.81 -6.41 -5.40
N TRP A 151 -2.43 -7.56 -5.99
CA TRP A 151 -2.91 -8.86 -5.59
C TRP A 151 -1.76 -9.87 -5.60
N ARG A 152 -1.68 -10.71 -4.58
CA ARG A 152 -0.62 -11.69 -4.40
C ARG A 152 -1.03 -13.03 -4.99
N ARG A 153 -0.04 -13.79 -5.43
CA ARG A 153 -0.23 -15.13 -6.02
C ARG A 153 -0.92 -16.13 -5.07
N ASP A 154 -0.75 -15.94 -3.76
CA ASP A 154 -1.37 -16.74 -2.70
C ASP A 154 -2.83 -16.32 -2.40
N ASP A 155 -3.47 -15.66 -3.35
CA ASP A 155 -4.86 -15.22 -3.34
C ASP A 155 -5.21 -14.26 -2.20
N VAL A 156 -4.29 -13.34 -1.90
CA VAL A 156 -4.46 -12.30 -0.87
C VAL A 156 -4.28 -10.93 -1.52
N PRO A 157 -5.17 -9.95 -1.27
CA PRO A 157 -4.95 -8.57 -1.71
C PRO A 157 -3.65 -8.03 -1.09
N ALA A 158 -2.90 -7.26 -1.87
CA ALA A 158 -1.73 -6.58 -1.34
C ALA A 158 -2.16 -5.34 -0.52
N TYR A 159 -1.29 -4.93 0.39
CA TYR A 159 -1.53 -3.81 1.30
C TYR A 159 -2.06 -2.55 0.59
N GLN A 160 -1.47 -2.18 -0.55
CA GLN A 160 -1.86 -0.96 -1.26
C GLN A 160 -3.32 -0.98 -1.73
N LEU A 161 -3.80 -2.12 -2.25
CA LEU A 161 -5.20 -2.27 -2.66
C LEU A 161 -6.13 -2.37 -1.46
N ALA A 162 -5.76 -3.19 -0.47
CA ALA A 162 -6.62 -3.45 0.68
C ALA A 162 -6.93 -2.15 1.45
N VAL A 163 -5.92 -1.33 1.73
CA VAL A 163 -6.11 -0.08 2.48
C VAL A 163 -6.97 0.92 1.71
N VAL A 164 -6.75 1.07 0.39
CA VAL A 164 -7.56 2.00 -0.44
C VAL A 164 -9.03 1.60 -0.46
N VAL A 165 -9.30 0.29 -0.60
CA VAL A 165 -10.69 -0.22 -0.62
C VAL A 165 -11.34 -0.08 0.75
N ASP A 166 -10.60 -0.38 1.82
CA ASP A 166 -11.11 -0.27 3.19
C ASP A 166 -11.40 1.18 3.56
N ASP A 167 -10.46 2.08 3.32
CA ASP A 167 -10.61 3.50 3.62
C ASP A 167 -11.81 4.11 2.89
N ALA A 168 -11.97 3.80 1.60
CA ALA A 168 -13.11 4.27 0.82
C ALA A 168 -14.44 3.67 1.31
N ALA A 169 -14.48 2.36 1.61
CA ALA A 169 -15.69 1.69 2.07
C ALA A 169 -16.11 2.11 3.48
N MET A 170 -15.15 2.54 4.31
CA MET A 170 -15.40 3.05 5.66
C MET A 170 -15.60 4.57 5.70
N GLY A 171 -15.52 5.25 4.55
CA GLY A 171 -15.68 6.71 4.47
C GLY A 171 -14.58 7.48 5.20
N ILE A 172 -13.35 6.95 5.20
CA ILE A 172 -12.19 7.62 5.82
C ILE A 172 -11.87 8.90 5.06
N THR A 173 -11.80 10.00 5.79
CA THR A 173 -11.52 11.33 5.23
C THR A 173 -10.08 11.80 5.52
N GLU A 174 -9.43 11.24 6.54
CA GLU A 174 -8.06 11.58 6.92
C GLU A 174 -7.29 10.33 7.35
N VAL A 175 -6.06 10.16 6.85
CA VAL A 175 -5.16 9.04 7.16
C VAL A 175 -3.94 9.57 7.90
N VAL A 176 -3.78 9.14 9.17
CA VAL A 176 -2.62 9.47 10.00
C VAL A 176 -1.71 8.26 10.13
N ARG A 177 -0.44 8.40 9.74
CA ARG A 177 0.54 7.29 9.76
C ARG A 177 2.00 7.78 9.75
N GLY A 178 2.96 6.88 9.84
CA GLY A 178 4.39 7.22 9.81
C GLY A 178 4.89 7.69 8.43
N ALA A 179 5.86 8.57 8.42
CA ALA A 179 6.48 9.14 7.21
C ALA A 179 7.18 8.10 6.31
N ASP A 180 7.45 6.90 6.80
CA ASP A 180 7.93 5.76 6.02
C ASP A 180 6.94 5.28 4.95
N LEU A 181 5.66 5.64 5.08
CA LEU A 181 4.61 5.33 4.12
C LEU A 181 4.34 6.44 3.10
N LEU A 182 5.16 7.49 3.07
CA LEU A 182 4.95 8.63 2.16
C LEU A 182 4.92 8.21 0.68
N LYS A 183 5.84 7.34 0.24
CA LYS A 183 5.82 6.78 -1.13
C LYS A 183 4.59 5.90 -1.39
N SER A 184 4.08 5.23 -0.35
CA SER A 184 2.84 4.45 -0.47
C SER A 184 1.63 5.33 -0.75
N THR A 185 1.62 6.58 -0.26
CA THR A 185 0.56 7.55 -0.56
C THR A 185 0.43 7.81 -2.05
N ALA A 186 1.55 8.01 -2.77
CA ALA A 186 1.50 8.19 -4.22
C ALA A 186 0.93 6.97 -4.96
N ARG A 187 1.31 5.74 -4.54
CA ARG A 187 0.74 4.48 -5.09
C ARG A 187 -0.76 4.39 -4.83
N GLN A 188 -1.20 4.75 -3.63
CA GLN A 188 -2.60 4.72 -3.23
C GLN A 188 -3.42 5.79 -3.96
N ILE A 189 -2.89 6.99 -4.16
CA ILE A 189 -3.53 8.03 -4.99
C ILE A 189 -3.80 7.53 -6.40
N LEU A 190 -2.87 6.80 -7.02
CA LEU A 190 -3.11 6.19 -8.33
C LEU A 190 -4.24 5.16 -8.29
N LEU A 191 -4.33 4.35 -7.22
CA LEU A 191 -5.44 3.39 -7.05
C LEU A 191 -6.78 4.09 -6.81
N TYR A 192 -6.83 5.13 -5.95
CA TYR A 192 -8.04 5.93 -5.76
C TYR A 192 -8.54 6.50 -7.08
N ARG A 193 -7.64 7.07 -7.89
CA ARG A 193 -7.97 7.63 -9.22
C ARG A 193 -8.48 6.55 -10.18
N ALA A 194 -7.79 5.42 -10.29
CA ALA A 194 -8.15 4.33 -11.17
C ALA A 194 -9.50 3.68 -10.80
N LEU A 195 -9.83 3.67 -9.51
CA LEU A 195 -11.10 3.16 -9.00
C LEU A 195 -12.20 4.23 -8.94
N GLY A 196 -11.91 5.50 -9.26
CA GLY A 196 -12.87 6.60 -9.14
C GLY A 196 -13.33 6.84 -7.70
N LEU A 197 -12.45 6.63 -6.71
CA LEU A 197 -12.74 6.79 -5.29
C LEU A 197 -12.25 8.16 -4.80
N GLN A 198 -12.87 8.65 -3.72
CA GLN A 198 -12.44 9.89 -3.07
C GLN A 198 -11.09 9.67 -2.37
N ILE A 199 -10.15 10.57 -2.61
CA ILE A 199 -8.83 10.56 -1.98
C ILE A 199 -8.94 11.22 -0.61
N PRO A 200 -8.52 10.56 0.51
CA PRO A 200 -8.49 11.18 1.82
C PRO A 200 -7.36 12.21 1.93
N GLU A 201 -7.38 13.04 2.96
CA GLU A 201 -6.23 13.82 3.39
C GLU A 201 -5.21 12.92 4.10
N PHE A 202 -3.93 13.31 4.06
CA PHE A 202 -2.85 12.53 4.66
C PHE A 202 -2.06 13.37 5.66
N TYR A 203 -1.75 12.77 6.80
CA TYR A 203 -0.85 13.30 7.80
C TYR A 203 0.25 12.27 8.10
N HIS A 204 1.49 12.55 7.73
CA HIS A 204 2.62 11.67 7.98
C HIS A 204 3.41 12.15 9.19
N CYS A 205 3.32 11.39 10.30
CA CYS A 205 4.08 11.65 11.52
C CYS A 205 5.57 11.38 11.31
N ASP A 206 6.42 12.14 11.99
CA ASP A 206 7.85 11.87 12.06
C ASP A 206 8.12 10.48 12.63
N LEU A 207 9.21 9.86 12.16
CA LEU A 207 9.63 8.55 12.65
C LEU A 207 10.41 8.72 13.95
N VAL A 208 10.05 7.93 14.94
CA VAL A 208 10.82 7.85 16.19
C VAL A 208 12.17 7.19 15.91
N ARG A 209 13.25 7.84 16.35
CA ARG A 209 14.62 7.39 16.18
C ARG A 209 15.26 7.19 17.54
N ASP A 210 16.27 6.32 17.61
CA ASP A 210 17.13 6.17 18.79
C ASP A 210 18.17 7.32 18.90
N GLU A 211 18.99 7.30 19.95
CA GLU A 211 20.05 8.27 20.18
C GLU A 211 21.12 8.30 19.06
N ALA A 212 21.26 7.19 18.31
CA ALA A 212 22.15 7.09 17.16
C ALA A 212 21.50 7.56 15.85
N GLY A 213 20.23 8.04 15.90
CA GLY A 213 19.47 8.47 14.75
C GLY A 213 18.87 7.32 13.93
N VAL A 214 19.00 6.07 14.38
CA VAL A 214 18.44 4.90 13.71
C VAL A 214 16.95 4.79 14.02
N ARG A 215 16.15 4.53 12.98
CA ARG A 215 14.71 4.32 13.14
C ARG A 215 14.42 3.17 14.09
N LEU A 216 13.56 3.43 15.07
CA LEU A 216 13.03 2.36 15.91
C LEU A 216 12.14 1.44 15.08
N ALA A 217 12.61 0.22 14.84
CA ALA A 217 11.89 -0.80 14.11
C ALA A 217 11.89 -2.11 14.89
N LYS A 218 10.91 -2.97 14.65
CA LYS A 218 10.77 -4.30 15.31
C LYS A 218 12.02 -5.18 15.26
N ARG A 219 12.97 -4.88 14.37
CA ARG A 219 14.21 -5.66 14.15
C ARG A 219 15.37 -5.27 15.09
N HIS A 220 15.22 -4.18 15.85
CA HIS A 220 16.30 -3.60 16.68
C HIS A 220 15.95 -3.60 18.16
N ASP A 221 15.44 -4.71 18.73
CA ASP A 221 15.10 -4.86 20.16
C ASP A 221 14.39 -3.62 20.79
N SER A 222 13.74 -2.81 19.96
CA SER A 222 13.01 -1.64 20.41
C SER A 222 11.91 -2.08 21.34
N LEU A 223 11.89 -1.52 22.54
CA LEU A 223 10.89 -1.80 23.56
C LEU A 223 9.49 -1.58 23.00
N SER A 224 8.68 -2.63 23.01
CA SER A 224 7.25 -2.49 22.68
C SER A 224 6.54 -1.78 23.83
N ILE A 225 5.40 -1.14 23.54
CA ILE A 225 4.55 -0.53 24.57
C ILE A 225 4.21 -1.52 25.68
N ARG A 226 4.00 -2.80 25.33
CA ARG A 226 3.79 -3.88 26.30
C ARG A 226 4.97 -4.05 27.23
N GLN A 227 6.20 -4.11 26.70
CA GLN A 227 7.42 -4.23 27.54
C GLN A 227 7.62 -3.02 28.44
N LEU A 228 7.33 -1.81 27.96
CA LEU A 228 7.38 -0.61 28.80
C LEU A 228 6.36 -0.69 29.94
N ARG A 229 5.11 -1.06 29.63
CA ARG A 229 4.04 -1.27 30.64
C ARG A 229 4.42 -2.34 31.67
N ASP A 230 4.92 -3.49 31.21
CA ASP A 230 5.37 -4.59 32.09
C ASP A 230 6.60 -4.18 32.92
N GLY A 231 7.40 -3.26 32.43
CA GLY A 231 8.51 -2.59 33.14
C GLY A 231 8.10 -1.45 34.08
N GLY A 232 6.79 -1.24 34.28
CA GLY A 232 6.26 -0.27 35.25
C GLY A 232 6.17 1.18 34.74
N TRP A 233 6.31 1.40 33.43
CA TRP A 233 6.09 2.74 32.86
C TRP A 233 4.62 3.13 32.92
N THR A 234 4.35 4.43 33.16
CA THR A 234 3.00 4.98 33.05
C THR A 234 2.70 5.46 31.61
N PRO A 235 1.42 5.59 31.24
CA PRO A 235 1.06 6.16 29.94
C PRO A 235 1.65 7.56 29.71
N GLU A 236 1.73 8.38 30.75
CA GLU A 236 2.31 9.73 30.69
C GLU A 236 3.81 9.68 30.38
N GLN A 237 4.53 8.79 31.05
CA GLN A 237 5.97 8.57 30.85
C GLN A 237 6.25 8.09 29.43
N VAL A 238 5.42 7.18 28.91
CA VAL A 238 5.56 6.72 27.51
C VAL A 238 5.33 7.87 26.51
N ARG A 239 4.31 8.69 26.76
CA ARG A 239 4.02 9.84 25.86
C ARG A 239 5.08 10.93 25.95
N SER A 240 5.66 11.17 27.11
CA SER A 240 6.71 12.18 27.31
C SER A 240 8.12 11.68 26.97
N GLY A 241 8.30 10.36 26.81
CA GLY A 241 9.64 9.76 26.61
C GLY A 241 10.53 9.80 27.84
N VAL A 242 9.99 10.09 29.03
CA VAL A 242 10.76 10.20 30.29
C VAL A 242 10.70 8.87 31.05
N PRO A 243 11.85 8.19 31.29
CA PRO A 243 11.91 6.92 32.00
C PRO A 243 11.48 7.07 33.48
N PRO A 244 10.97 5.98 34.12
CA PRO A 244 10.71 5.95 35.55
C PRO A 244 11.99 6.24 36.36
N GLY A 245 11.90 7.09 37.39
CA GLY A 245 12.99 7.29 38.36
C GLY A 245 14.10 8.28 38.00
N LYS A 246 13.94 9.10 36.95
CA LYS A 246 14.74 10.30 36.73
C LYS A 246 13.96 11.53 37.23
N HIS A 247 13.98 11.75 38.55
CA HIS A 247 13.58 13.00 39.20
C HIS A 247 14.83 13.64 39.81
#